data_328965ef76b0c776fdbe6ba969e092ac
#
_entry.id   328965ef76b0c776fdbe6ba969e092ac
#
_cell.length_a   1.000
_cell.length_b   1.000
_cell.length_c   1.000
_cell.angle_alpha   90.00
_cell.angle_beta   90.00
_cell.angle_gamma   90.00
#
_symmetry.space_group_name_H-M   'P 1'
#
loop_
_entity.id
_entity.type
_entity.pdbx_description
1 polymer ?
#
loop_
_entity_poly.entity_id
_entity_poly.type
_entity_poly.pdbx_seq_one_letter_code
_entity_poly.pdbx_strand_id
1 'polypeptide(L)'
;MGYVAVRGGGKAIEESLKLLEYQRVSASSAWGTDEIEGTFPELVDQVMGEASLYAPRLAALALKQAQGSPDEAVFLLRAFRSTLERPYVSRPVDTGAMRVNRRVSAAFKDVPGGQVLGATRDYSHRLLAFDLETEGAEELAEKRAELAAHFESAAEALEAAPDVALAASPCAEIPVGAGCCPPAGARQGSPAKPPDTAAPGASQTPATLPRVLDYLRAQGLLAYVEADDAPPVDATMAPLSFPVPRSVRLQTLARGMTQAVEALGYAAIRGFGPAHPTVGELRSGRVAVAVDHPLEAGGEQDAYYLGSVPVTEVESVFESEGESDAGDGAATATRSDGGGLSLAIGYGLVFGRAETKAIAMSVLDHCLEHGDKRFPTEDEEFVLYHVDGVEATGFISHLKLPHYVTFQSKLSSVRGTRDEHSECGERDPRVTLAVRDPQSTRDPHDQPAESKEARDAAAL
;
A
#
# COMPACT_ATOMS: atom_id res chain seq x y z
N MET A 1 -16.43 31.26 5.91
CA MET A 1 -15.61 31.69 4.74
C MET A 1 -16.55 32.33 3.72
N GLY A 2 -16.38 33.64 3.48
CA GLY A 2 -17.23 34.34 2.53
C GLY A 2 -16.77 34.07 1.09
N TYR A 3 -17.58 33.36 0.34
CA TYR A 3 -17.41 33.27 -1.10
C TYR A 3 -17.68 34.63 -1.71
N VAL A 4 -16.67 35.29 -2.21
CA VAL A 4 -16.84 36.46 -3.06
C VAL A 4 -17.24 35.93 -4.45
N ALA A 5 -18.50 36.12 -4.83
CA ALA A 5 -18.97 35.79 -6.16
C ALA A 5 -18.23 36.65 -7.20
N VAL A 6 -17.34 36.03 -7.96
CA VAL A 6 -16.67 36.72 -9.09
C VAL A 6 -17.68 36.91 -10.22
N ARG A 7 -17.91 38.13 -10.67
CA ARG A 7 -18.81 38.41 -11.81
C ARG A 7 -18.36 37.60 -13.03
N GLY A 8 -19.24 36.77 -13.60
CA GLY A 8 -18.93 35.90 -14.74
C GLY A 8 -18.28 34.54 -14.38
N GLY A 9 -18.00 34.26 -13.10
CA GLY A 9 -17.33 33.04 -12.67
C GLY A 9 -18.07 31.75 -13.05
N GLY A 10 -19.39 31.73 -12.94
CA GLY A 10 -20.21 30.56 -13.33
C GLY A 10 -20.01 30.15 -14.78
N LYS A 11 -20.09 31.09 -15.70
CA LYS A 11 -19.86 30.85 -17.14
C LYS A 11 -18.44 30.38 -17.43
N ALA A 12 -17.43 30.95 -16.76
CA ALA A 12 -16.05 30.52 -16.93
C ALA A 12 -15.82 29.09 -16.42
N ILE A 13 -16.49 28.72 -15.32
CA ILE A 13 -16.44 27.35 -14.80
C ILE A 13 -17.10 26.36 -15.79
N GLU A 14 -18.27 26.71 -16.34
CA GLU A 14 -18.95 25.87 -17.33
C GLU A 14 -18.08 25.66 -18.58
N GLU A 15 -17.46 26.72 -19.10
CA GLU A 15 -16.55 26.58 -20.25
C GLU A 15 -15.28 25.80 -19.92
N SER A 16 -14.76 25.91 -18.70
CA SER A 16 -13.63 25.11 -18.23
C SER A 16 -13.98 23.61 -18.17
N LEU A 17 -15.18 23.26 -17.69
CA LEU A 17 -15.65 21.86 -17.70
C LEU A 17 -15.84 21.31 -19.13
N LYS A 18 -16.34 22.13 -20.05
CA LYS A 18 -16.41 21.75 -21.47
C LYS A 18 -15.02 21.54 -22.09
N LEU A 19 -14.05 22.38 -21.73
CA LEU A 19 -12.68 22.24 -22.20
C LEU A 19 -12.06 20.93 -21.68
N LEU A 20 -12.27 20.59 -20.40
CA LEU A 20 -11.82 19.34 -19.82
C LEU A 20 -12.43 18.14 -20.57
N GLU A 21 -13.73 18.19 -20.84
CA GLU A 21 -14.43 17.13 -21.59
C GLU A 21 -13.91 17.05 -23.03
N TYR A 22 -13.68 18.19 -23.69
CA TYR A 22 -13.10 18.23 -25.03
C TYR A 22 -11.71 17.57 -25.06
N GLN A 23 -10.87 17.84 -24.07
CA GLN A 23 -9.55 17.20 -23.94
C GLN A 23 -9.68 15.70 -23.77
N ARG A 24 -10.62 15.24 -22.95
CA ARG A 24 -10.88 13.80 -22.73
C ARG A 24 -11.27 13.06 -24.01
N VAL A 25 -12.03 13.70 -24.90
CA VAL A 25 -12.51 13.08 -26.16
C VAL A 25 -11.68 13.46 -27.39
N SER A 26 -10.57 14.17 -27.20
CA SER A 26 -9.73 14.63 -28.33
C SER A 26 -8.89 13.51 -28.97
N ALA A 27 -8.66 12.40 -28.27
CA ALA A 27 -7.97 11.25 -28.83
C ALA A 27 -8.88 10.50 -29.81
N SER A 28 -8.25 9.82 -30.80
CA SER A 28 -8.96 9.06 -31.84
C SER A 28 -9.74 7.85 -31.30
N SER A 29 -9.35 7.35 -30.13
CA SER A 29 -10.03 6.25 -29.42
C SER A 29 -10.02 6.51 -27.91
N ALA A 30 -11.08 6.06 -27.22
CA ALA A 30 -11.13 6.07 -25.77
C ALA A 30 -11.12 4.60 -25.28
N TRP A 31 -10.27 4.31 -24.30
CA TRP A 31 -10.23 2.99 -23.69
C TRP A 31 -11.54 2.67 -22.98
N GLY A 32 -12.03 1.45 -23.13
CA GLY A 32 -13.12 0.94 -22.33
C GLY A 32 -12.70 0.67 -20.89
N THR A 33 -13.66 0.48 -20.01
CA THR A 33 -13.38 0.13 -18.61
C THR A 33 -12.76 -1.25 -18.48
N ASP A 34 -13.16 -2.18 -19.37
CA ASP A 34 -12.64 -3.55 -19.35
C ASP A 34 -11.18 -3.60 -19.80
N GLU A 35 -10.78 -2.74 -20.77
CA GLU A 35 -9.39 -2.58 -21.15
C GLU A 35 -8.53 -1.98 -20.03
N ILE A 36 -9.03 -0.96 -19.32
CA ILE A 36 -8.33 -0.35 -18.19
C ILE A 36 -8.15 -1.38 -17.06
N GLU A 37 -9.19 -2.14 -16.73
CA GLU A 37 -9.15 -3.18 -15.70
C GLU A 37 -8.13 -4.27 -16.05
N GLY A 38 -8.11 -4.71 -17.31
CA GLY A 38 -7.22 -5.76 -17.78
C GLY A 38 -5.76 -5.32 -17.98
N THR A 39 -5.55 -4.07 -18.43
CA THR A 39 -4.21 -3.56 -18.79
C THR A 39 -3.46 -2.96 -17.60
N PHE A 40 -4.17 -2.33 -16.65
CA PHE A 40 -3.58 -1.67 -15.49
C PHE A 40 -4.05 -2.26 -14.15
N PRO A 41 -3.94 -3.57 -13.94
CA PRO A 41 -4.51 -4.22 -12.76
C PRO A 41 -3.89 -3.72 -11.45
N GLU A 42 -2.59 -3.35 -11.43
CA GLU A 42 -1.95 -2.80 -10.23
C GLU A 42 -2.45 -1.40 -9.88
N LEU A 43 -2.74 -0.56 -10.88
CA LEU A 43 -3.32 0.76 -10.68
C LEU A 43 -4.77 0.67 -10.20
N VAL A 44 -5.54 -0.29 -10.73
CA VAL A 44 -6.90 -0.59 -10.26
C VAL A 44 -6.88 -1.07 -8.81
N ASP A 45 -5.95 -1.97 -8.46
CA ASP A 45 -5.74 -2.45 -7.10
C ASP A 45 -5.38 -1.31 -6.14
N GLN A 46 -4.46 -0.40 -6.55
CA GLN A 46 -4.09 0.78 -5.77
C GLN A 46 -5.31 1.66 -5.48
N VAL A 47 -6.07 2.03 -6.51
CA VAL A 47 -7.24 2.91 -6.36
C VAL A 47 -8.31 2.27 -5.46
N MET A 48 -8.56 0.96 -5.58
CA MET A 48 -9.46 0.24 -4.69
C MET A 48 -8.97 0.23 -3.24
N GLY A 49 -7.69 -0.04 -3.03
CA GLY A 49 -7.07 -0.09 -1.70
C GLY A 49 -7.16 1.26 -0.98
N GLU A 50 -6.77 2.34 -1.66
CA GLU A 50 -6.79 3.69 -1.10
C GLU A 50 -8.22 4.24 -0.93
N ALA A 51 -9.16 3.82 -1.77
CA ALA A 51 -10.58 4.15 -1.61
C ALA A 51 -11.30 3.28 -0.56
N SER A 52 -10.69 2.18 -0.12
CA SER A 52 -11.33 1.17 0.74
C SER A 52 -12.64 0.63 0.14
N LEU A 53 -12.64 0.36 -1.16
CA LEU A 53 -13.78 -0.18 -1.89
C LEU A 53 -13.31 -1.21 -2.91
N TYR A 54 -13.59 -2.49 -2.67
CA TYR A 54 -13.28 -3.55 -3.63
C TYR A 54 -14.34 -3.59 -4.74
N ALA A 55 -14.07 -2.90 -5.81
CA ALA A 55 -14.94 -2.81 -6.98
C ALA A 55 -14.12 -2.52 -8.25
N PRO A 56 -13.48 -3.55 -8.89
CA PRO A 56 -12.52 -3.35 -9.99
C PRO A 56 -13.09 -2.52 -11.13
N ARG A 57 -14.30 -2.83 -11.56
CA ARG A 57 -14.97 -2.10 -12.65
C ARG A 57 -15.24 -0.63 -12.31
N LEU A 58 -15.61 -0.32 -11.06
CA LEU A 58 -15.81 1.06 -10.63
C LEU A 58 -14.49 1.80 -10.49
N ALA A 59 -13.42 1.12 -10.08
CA ALA A 59 -12.07 1.71 -10.05
C ALA A 59 -11.58 2.03 -11.46
N ALA A 60 -11.78 1.14 -12.43
CA ALA A 60 -11.48 1.40 -13.83
C ALA A 60 -12.31 2.57 -14.40
N LEU A 61 -13.59 2.66 -14.03
CA LEU A 61 -14.46 3.79 -14.41
C LEU A 61 -13.97 5.11 -13.81
N ALA A 62 -13.58 5.11 -12.52
CA ALA A 62 -13.05 6.28 -11.85
C ALA A 62 -11.72 6.74 -12.49
N LEU A 63 -10.82 5.82 -12.81
CA LEU A 63 -9.58 6.10 -13.55
C LEU A 63 -9.86 6.71 -14.93
N LYS A 64 -10.83 6.18 -15.66
CA LYS A 64 -11.25 6.74 -16.94
C LYS A 64 -11.78 8.16 -16.80
N GLN A 65 -12.64 8.40 -15.81
CA GLN A 65 -13.19 9.74 -15.52
C GLN A 65 -12.11 10.72 -15.09
N ALA A 66 -11.17 10.26 -14.27
CA ALA A 66 -10.02 11.03 -13.78
C ALA A 66 -8.88 11.17 -14.80
N GLN A 67 -9.06 10.70 -16.04
CA GLN A 67 -8.04 10.75 -17.11
C GLN A 67 -6.69 10.13 -16.68
N GLY A 68 -6.74 9.07 -15.89
CA GLY A 68 -5.55 8.35 -15.41
C GLY A 68 -4.92 8.90 -14.12
N SER A 69 -5.49 9.95 -13.50
CA SER A 69 -5.04 10.43 -12.19
C SER A 69 -5.52 9.49 -11.07
N PRO A 70 -4.63 8.78 -10.35
CA PRO A 70 -5.04 7.92 -9.25
C PRO A 70 -5.65 8.70 -8.08
N ASP A 71 -5.11 9.88 -7.74
CA ASP A 71 -5.59 10.70 -6.63
C ASP A 71 -7.05 11.12 -6.83
N GLU A 72 -7.38 11.60 -8.05
CA GLU A 72 -8.74 11.98 -8.40
C GLU A 72 -9.66 10.75 -8.45
N ALA A 73 -9.19 9.61 -8.97
CA ALA A 73 -9.96 8.37 -8.99
C ALA A 73 -10.28 7.86 -7.57
N VAL A 74 -9.32 7.94 -6.65
CA VAL A 74 -9.51 7.61 -5.22
C VAL A 74 -10.54 8.54 -4.59
N PHE A 75 -10.45 9.85 -4.86
CA PHE A 75 -11.44 10.82 -4.37
C PHE A 75 -12.85 10.47 -4.84
N LEU A 76 -13.02 10.21 -6.14
CA LEU A 76 -14.32 9.81 -6.73
C LEU A 76 -14.88 8.55 -6.10
N LEU A 77 -14.04 7.52 -5.91
CA LEU A 77 -14.47 6.26 -5.28
C LEU A 77 -14.79 6.44 -3.79
N ARG A 78 -14.03 7.23 -3.04
CA ARG A 78 -14.37 7.52 -1.64
C ARG A 78 -15.69 8.26 -1.53
N ALA A 79 -15.95 9.24 -2.41
CA ALA A 79 -17.21 9.94 -2.49
C ALA A 79 -18.36 8.98 -2.82
N PHE A 80 -18.19 8.12 -3.82
CA PHE A 80 -19.19 7.11 -4.18
C PHE A 80 -19.44 6.12 -3.04
N ARG A 81 -18.39 5.61 -2.40
CA ARG A 81 -18.50 4.69 -1.26
C ARG A 81 -19.36 5.27 -0.14
N SER A 82 -19.27 6.58 0.13
CA SER A 82 -20.06 7.23 1.18
C SER A 82 -21.56 7.23 0.91
N THR A 83 -21.98 6.93 -0.31
CA THR A 83 -23.40 6.80 -0.70
C THR A 83 -23.93 5.36 -0.59
N LEU A 84 -23.05 4.39 -0.33
CA LEU A 84 -23.42 2.98 -0.25
C LEU A 84 -23.84 2.59 1.16
N GLU A 85 -24.91 1.83 1.26
CA GLU A 85 -25.29 1.16 2.51
C GLU A 85 -24.28 0.03 2.83
N ARG A 86 -24.08 -0.22 4.12
CA ARG A 86 -23.20 -1.28 4.65
C ARG A 86 -24.00 -2.22 5.54
N PRO A 87 -24.84 -3.09 4.97
CA PRO A 87 -25.76 -3.92 5.73
C PRO A 87 -25.08 -5.04 6.50
N TYR A 88 -23.85 -5.43 6.11
CA TYR A 88 -23.13 -6.57 6.69
C TYR A 88 -21.69 -6.21 6.99
N VAL A 89 -21.10 -6.91 7.97
CA VAL A 89 -19.67 -6.91 8.30
C VAL A 89 -19.13 -8.30 7.98
N SER A 90 -17.95 -8.39 7.36
CA SER A 90 -17.32 -9.67 7.10
C SER A 90 -16.87 -10.35 8.40
N ARG A 91 -16.90 -11.67 8.39
CA ARG A 91 -16.20 -12.46 9.40
C ARG A 91 -14.69 -12.21 9.30
N PRO A 92 -13.93 -12.47 10.38
CA PRO A 92 -12.47 -12.44 10.31
C PRO A 92 -11.95 -13.31 9.15
N VAL A 93 -11.01 -12.76 8.40
CA VAL A 93 -10.42 -13.44 7.24
C VAL A 93 -9.19 -14.22 7.72
N ASP A 94 -9.17 -15.52 7.44
CA ASP A 94 -8.00 -16.36 7.68
C ASP A 94 -7.00 -16.24 6.52
N THR A 95 -5.94 -15.45 6.71
CA THR A 95 -4.87 -15.33 5.72
C THR A 95 -3.99 -16.58 5.64
N GLY A 96 -4.04 -17.48 6.64
CA GLY A 96 -3.42 -18.80 6.57
C GLY A 96 -4.02 -19.70 5.48
N ALA A 97 -5.32 -19.52 5.18
CA ALA A 97 -6.03 -20.19 4.11
C ALA A 97 -5.92 -19.47 2.74
N MET A 98 -5.04 -18.49 2.59
CA MET A 98 -4.84 -17.77 1.33
C MET A 98 -4.48 -18.74 0.20
N ARG A 99 -5.18 -18.60 -0.95
CA ARG A 99 -4.72 -19.21 -2.19
C ARG A 99 -3.56 -18.38 -2.73
N VAL A 100 -2.36 -18.86 -2.47
CA VAL A 100 -1.12 -18.14 -2.75
C VAL A 100 -0.80 -18.18 -4.25
N ASN A 101 -0.55 -17.01 -4.83
CA ASN A 101 -0.06 -16.83 -6.20
C ASN A 101 1.44 -16.49 -6.22
N ARG A 102 1.93 -15.83 -5.18
CA ARG A 102 3.33 -15.49 -4.98
C ARG A 102 3.68 -15.60 -3.50
N ARG A 103 4.85 -16.19 -3.21
CA ARG A 103 5.40 -16.32 -1.86
C ARG A 103 6.91 -16.22 -1.90
N VAL A 104 7.48 -15.26 -1.18
CA VAL A 104 8.93 -15.11 -1.04
C VAL A 104 9.30 -14.82 0.41
N SER A 105 10.48 -15.30 0.81
CA SER A 105 11.07 -15.01 2.10
C SER A 105 12.49 -14.53 1.90
N ALA A 106 12.87 -13.45 2.57
CA ALA A 106 14.25 -12.99 2.65
C ALA A 106 14.97 -13.56 3.89
N ALA A 107 14.22 -14.07 4.86
CA ALA A 107 14.76 -14.61 6.11
C ALA A 107 15.34 -16.02 5.95
N PHE A 108 14.74 -16.85 5.10
CA PHE A 108 15.14 -18.24 4.93
C PHE A 108 15.37 -18.57 3.45
N LYS A 109 16.55 -19.15 3.15
CA LYS A 109 16.85 -19.66 1.81
C LYS A 109 15.89 -20.80 1.42
N ASP A 110 15.71 -21.73 2.33
CA ASP A 110 14.86 -22.91 2.17
C ASP A 110 13.66 -22.78 3.12
N VAL A 111 12.69 -21.92 2.74
CA VAL A 111 11.48 -21.72 3.55
C VAL A 111 10.60 -22.97 3.49
N PRO A 112 10.03 -23.41 4.64
CA PRO A 112 9.13 -24.57 4.66
C PRO A 112 7.96 -24.40 3.69
N GLY A 113 7.71 -25.38 2.82
CA GLY A 113 6.72 -25.28 1.75
C GLY A 113 7.21 -24.61 0.46
N GLY A 114 8.46 -24.15 0.43
CA GLY A 114 9.09 -23.55 -0.76
C GLY A 114 8.66 -22.11 -1.05
N GLN A 115 9.33 -21.52 -2.01
CA GLN A 115 8.99 -20.20 -2.56
C GLN A 115 8.14 -20.36 -3.81
N VAL A 116 7.23 -19.41 -4.05
CA VAL A 116 6.41 -19.33 -5.26
C VAL A 116 6.65 -17.97 -5.89
N LEU A 117 7.37 -17.93 -7.02
CA LEU A 117 7.79 -16.65 -7.60
C LEU A 117 6.62 -15.85 -8.18
N GLY A 118 5.65 -16.52 -8.79
CA GLY A 118 4.49 -15.87 -9.40
C GLY A 118 4.88 -14.93 -10.55
N ALA A 119 3.92 -14.12 -11.00
CA ALA A 119 4.16 -13.07 -11.97
C ALA A 119 4.72 -11.83 -11.27
N THR A 120 5.95 -11.45 -11.61
CA THR A 120 6.65 -10.29 -11.03
C THR A 120 7.58 -9.65 -12.05
N ARG A 121 7.79 -8.33 -11.89
CA ARG A 121 8.81 -7.59 -12.66
C ARG A 121 10.21 -7.68 -12.06
N ASP A 122 10.40 -8.30 -10.89
CA ASP A 122 11.66 -8.31 -10.15
C ASP A 122 12.81 -8.91 -10.95
N TYR A 123 12.51 -9.87 -11.82
CA TYR A 123 13.50 -10.55 -12.66
C TYR A 123 13.58 -9.99 -14.10
N SER A 124 12.81 -8.95 -14.40
CA SER A 124 12.90 -8.27 -15.69
C SER A 124 14.08 -7.30 -15.72
N HIS A 125 14.64 -7.05 -16.90
CA HIS A 125 15.70 -6.06 -17.07
C HIS A 125 15.23 -4.62 -16.88
N ARG A 126 13.90 -4.38 -16.81
CA ARG A 126 13.27 -3.06 -16.67
C ARG A 126 13.75 -2.05 -17.73
N LEU A 127 14.05 -2.55 -18.93
CA LEU A 127 14.34 -1.72 -20.10
C LEU A 127 13.03 -1.29 -20.76
N LEU A 128 13.05 -0.13 -21.41
CA LEU A 128 11.92 0.33 -22.20
C LEU A 128 11.73 -0.59 -23.41
N ALA A 129 10.54 -1.13 -23.57
CA ALA A 129 10.18 -2.03 -24.66
C ALA A 129 9.54 -1.21 -25.79
N PHE A 130 10.36 -0.82 -26.78
CA PHE A 130 9.91 0.01 -27.91
C PHE A 130 8.99 -0.73 -28.89
N ASP A 131 9.02 -2.07 -28.88
CA ASP A 131 8.12 -2.92 -29.65
C ASP A 131 6.64 -2.74 -29.27
N LEU A 132 6.37 -2.29 -28.04
CA LEU A 132 5.00 -1.99 -27.59
C LEU A 132 4.39 -0.76 -28.29
N GLU A 133 5.20 0.09 -28.94
CA GLU A 133 4.72 1.29 -29.64
C GLU A 133 3.84 0.94 -30.85
N THR A 134 4.12 -0.20 -31.48
CA THR A 134 3.43 -0.68 -32.70
C THR A 134 2.55 -1.89 -32.45
N GLU A 135 2.42 -2.31 -31.19
CA GLU A 135 1.62 -3.50 -30.83
C GLU A 135 0.14 -3.29 -31.16
N GLY A 136 -0.35 -4.01 -32.16
CA GLY A 136 -1.72 -3.96 -32.63
C GLY A 136 -2.58 -5.12 -32.08
N ALA A 137 -3.89 -5.09 -32.42
CA ALA A 137 -4.84 -6.10 -31.96
C ALA A 137 -4.50 -7.52 -32.47
N GLU A 138 -3.92 -7.63 -33.67
CA GLU A 138 -3.53 -8.92 -34.26
C GLU A 138 -2.32 -9.50 -33.52
N GLU A 139 -1.28 -8.69 -33.26
CA GLU A 139 -0.09 -9.10 -32.50
C GLU A 139 -0.43 -9.49 -31.05
N LEU A 140 -1.32 -8.74 -30.41
CA LEU A 140 -1.83 -9.10 -29.09
C LEU A 140 -2.58 -10.44 -29.09
N ALA A 141 -3.38 -10.72 -30.12
CA ALA A 141 -4.09 -11.98 -30.25
C ALA A 141 -3.12 -13.15 -30.48
N GLU A 142 -2.10 -12.96 -31.33
CA GLU A 142 -1.06 -13.96 -31.60
C GLU A 142 -0.25 -14.26 -30.33
N LYS A 143 0.29 -13.24 -29.64
CA LYS A 143 1.01 -13.40 -28.37
C LYS A 143 0.17 -14.11 -27.31
N ARG A 144 -1.13 -13.75 -27.22
CA ARG A 144 -2.04 -14.39 -26.27
C ARG A 144 -2.23 -15.88 -26.58
N ALA A 145 -2.38 -16.22 -27.85
CA ALA A 145 -2.51 -17.61 -28.28
C ALA A 145 -1.23 -18.41 -28.02
N GLU A 146 -0.07 -17.85 -28.34
CA GLU A 146 1.23 -18.45 -28.07
C GLU A 146 1.45 -18.73 -26.57
N LEU A 147 1.22 -17.71 -25.72
CA LEU A 147 1.38 -17.86 -24.27
C LEU A 147 0.37 -18.83 -23.66
N ALA A 148 -0.88 -18.84 -24.16
CA ALA A 148 -1.89 -19.79 -23.69
C ALA A 148 -1.45 -21.24 -24.01
N ALA A 149 -1.02 -21.50 -25.22
CA ALA A 149 -0.50 -22.82 -25.62
C ALA A 149 0.73 -23.24 -24.81
N HIS A 150 1.63 -22.28 -24.51
CA HIS A 150 2.79 -22.53 -23.66
C HIS A 150 2.40 -22.97 -22.26
N PHE A 151 1.45 -22.25 -21.61
CA PHE A 151 1.00 -22.58 -20.27
C PHE A 151 0.16 -23.87 -20.21
N GLU A 152 -0.66 -24.16 -21.24
CA GLU A 152 -1.37 -25.43 -21.34
C GLU A 152 -0.40 -26.60 -21.41
N SER A 153 0.61 -26.53 -22.29
CA SER A 153 1.65 -27.55 -22.40
C SER A 153 2.46 -27.71 -21.10
N ALA A 154 2.78 -26.62 -20.41
CA ALA A 154 3.48 -26.67 -19.12
C ALA A 154 2.62 -27.32 -18.02
N ALA A 155 1.32 -27.07 -18.00
CA ALA A 155 0.37 -27.71 -17.07
C ALA A 155 0.27 -29.24 -17.32
N GLU A 156 0.15 -29.65 -18.58
CA GLU A 156 0.15 -31.06 -18.97
C GLU A 156 1.45 -31.78 -18.58
N ALA A 157 2.59 -31.12 -18.78
CA ALA A 157 3.89 -31.67 -18.38
C ALA A 157 4.02 -31.83 -16.88
N LEU A 158 3.47 -30.92 -16.09
CA LEU A 158 3.47 -30.99 -14.63
C LEU A 158 2.55 -32.11 -14.12
N GLU A 159 1.39 -32.32 -14.74
CA GLU A 159 0.49 -33.43 -14.43
C GLU A 159 1.09 -34.79 -14.79
N ALA A 160 1.88 -34.86 -15.88
CA ALA A 160 2.55 -36.08 -16.33
C ALA A 160 3.76 -36.48 -15.45
N ALA A 161 4.33 -35.53 -14.69
CA ALA A 161 5.51 -35.75 -13.83
C ALA A 161 5.23 -35.29 -12.38
N PRO A 162 4.32 -35.95 -11.67
CA PRO A 162 3.89 -35.52 -10.32
C PRO A 162 5.03 -35.55 -9.28
N ASP A 163 6.07 -36.33 -9.48
CA ASP A 163 7.19 -36.45 -8.54
C ASP A 163 8.17 -35.26 -8.54
N VAL A 164 8.09 -34.37 -9.53
CA VAL A 164 8.94 -33.18 -9.61
C VAL A 164 8.30 -31.98 -8.86
N ALA A 165 6.98 -32.02 -8.65
CA ALA A 165 6.22 -30.91 -8.07
C ALA A 165 6.37 -30.80 -6.55
N LEU A 166 6.82 -31.83 -5.86
CA LEU A 166 7.02 -31.86 -4.40
C LEU A 166 8.32 -32.59 -4.03
N ALA A 167 9.45 -32.17 -4.57
CA ALA A 167 10.69 -32.34 -3.83
C ALA A 167 10.65 -31.33 -2.65
N ALA A 168 9.71 -31.53 -1.75
CA ALA A 168 9.87 -31.11 -0.39
C ALA A 168 11.14 -31.81 0.09
N SER A 169 12.22 -31.03 0.29
CA SER A 169 13.37 -31.51 1.02
C SER A 169 12.85 -32.28 2.24
N PRO A 170 13.26 -33.52 2.45
CA PRO A 170 12.86 -34.21 3.66
C PRO A 170 13.24 -33.30 4.82
N CYS A 171 12.29 -32.95 5.65
CA CYS A 171 12.59 -32.32 6.92
C CYS A 171 13.64 -33.23 7.57
N ALA A 172 14.91 -32.76 7.56
CA ALA A 172 15.92 -33.37 8.41
C ALA A 172 15.34 -33.31 9.82
N GLU A 173 15.05 -34.44 10.41
CA GLU A 173 14.65 -34.57 11.79
C GLU A 173 15.72 -33.89 12.62
N ILE A 174 15.46 -32.65 13.02
CA ILE A 174 16.28 -32.00 14.04
C ILE A 174 15.90 -32.71 15.34
N PRO A 175 16.84 -33.33 16.04
CA PRO A 175 16.52 -34.05 17.25
C PRO A 175 16.02 -33.03 18.29
N VAL A 176 14.71 -33.08 18.57
CA VAL A 176 14.09 -32.35 19.67
C VAL A 176 14.61 -32.97 20.96
N GLY A 177 15.43 -32.22 21.69
CA GLY A 177 15.88 -32.59 23.03
C GLY A 177 14.67 -32.84 23.93
N ALA A 178 14.67 -33.99 24.57
CA ALA A 178 13.61 -34.47 25.46
C ALA A 178 13.36 -33.48 26.62
N GLY A 179 12.11 -33.15 26.84
CA GLY A 179 11.60 -32.72 28.14
C GLY A 179 10.68 -31.51 28.09
N CYS A 180 9.39 -31.73 27.89
CA CYS A 180 8.30 -31.24 28.72
C CYS A 180 6.95 -31.67 28.08
N CYS A 181 6.25 -32.56 28.74
CA CYS A 181 4.88 -32.94 28.38
C CYS A 181 3.90 -31.81 28.71
N PRO A 182 3.00 -31.44 27.81
CA PRO A 182 1.82 -30.64 28.15
C PRO A 182 0.70 -31.56 28.72
N PRO A 183 -0.20 -31.04 29.57
CA PRO A 183 -1.29 -31.81 30.16
C PRO A 183 -2.37 -32.17 29.15
N ALA A 184 -2.88 -33.36 29.24
CA ALA A 184 -3.96 -33.92 28.45
C ALA A 184 -5.29 -33.19 28.71
N GLY A 185 -5.98 -32.78 27.64
CA GLY A 185 -7.36 -32.31 27.75
C GLY A 185 -7.88 -31.43 26.62
N ALA A 186 -7.61 -31.75 25.38
CA ALA A 186 -8.31 -31.08 24.26
C ALA A 186 -9.22 -32.11 23.57
N ARG A 187 -10.49 -31.79 23.54
CA ARG A 187 -11.55 -32.60 22.88
C ARG A 187 -11.38 -32.51 21.38
N GLN A 188 -11.33 -33.67 20.74
CA GLN A 188 -11.41 -33.82 19.29
C GLN A 188 -12.82 -33.42 18.81
N GLY A 189 -12.93 -32.34 18.04
CA GLY A 189 -14.07 -32.04 17.19
C GLY A 189 -13.64 -32.22 15.74
N SER A 190 -14.26 -33.20 15.05
CA SER A 190 -14.02 -33.41 13.60
C SER A 190 -14.53 -32.21 12.81
N PRO A 191 -13.77 -31.71 11.81
CA PRO A 191 -14.28 -30.71 10.92
C PRO A 191 -15.32 -31.32 9.98
N ALA A 192 -16.50 -30.67 9.88
CA ALA A 192 -17.53 -31.03 8.94
C ALA A 192 -17.10 -30.63 7.52
N LYS A 193 -17.29 -31.55 6.58
CA LYS A 193 -17.01 -31.42 5.15
C LYS A 193 -17.96 -30.39 4.52
N PRO A 194 -17.47 -29.39 3.76
CA PRO A 194 -18.34 -28.48 3.00
C PRO A 194 -19.05 -29.23 1.86
N PRO A 195 -20.26 -28.79 1.43
CA PRO A 195 -21.03 -29.48 0.41
C PRO A 195 -20.36 -29.39 -0.97
N ASP A 196 -20.31 -30.54 -1.64
CA ASP A 196 -19.81 -30.71 -2.99
C ASP A 196 -20.75 -29.99 -4.02
N THR A 197 -20.36 -28.80 -4.43
CA THR A 197 -20.77 -28.25 -5.74
C THR A 197 -19.50 -27.85 -6.48
N ALA A 198 -18.70 -28.84 -6.85
CA ALA A 198 -17.56 -28.63 -7.72
C ALA A 198 -18.02 -28.58 -9.17
N ALA A 199 -17.69 -27.47 -9.83
CA ALA A 199 -17.58 -27.47 -11.29
C ALA A 199 -16.50 -28.48 -11.71
N PRO A 200 -16.66 -29.22 -12.81
CA PRO A 200 -15.71 -30.24 -13.23
C PRO A 200 -14.40 -29.57 -13.65
N GLY A 201 -13.32 -29.82 -12.90
CA GLY A 201 -11.99 -29.31 -13.18
C GLY A 201 -11.20 -28.77 -11.96
N ALA A 202 -11.76 -28.78 -10.76
CA ALA A 202 -11.04 -28.33 -9.56
C ALA A 202 -10.15 -29.45 -9.04
N SER A 203 -8.91 -29.47 -9.51
CA SER A 203 -7.78 -30.18 -8.88
C SER A 203 -7.56 -29.66 -7.46
N GLN A 204 -7.45 -30.61 -6.53
CA GLN A 204 -6.79 -30.58 -5.23
C GLN A 204 -6.77 -29.24 -4.46
N THR A 205 -7.37 -29.24 -3.28
CA THR A 205 -7.18 -28.18 -2.27
C THR A 205 -5.69 -27.92 -2.12
N PRO A 206 -5.19 -26.71 -2.37
CA PRO A 206 -3.78 -26.44 -2.17
C PRO A 206 -3.45 -26.68 -0.71
N ALA A 207 -2.41 -27.45 -0.46
CA ALA A 207 -1.89 -27.65 0.88
C ALA A 207 -1.58 -26.27 1.48
N THR A 208 -2.09 -25.99 2.67
CA THR A 208 -1.79 -24.75 3.39
C THR A 208 -0.27 -24.72 3.61
N LEU A 209 0.37 -23.67 3.09
CA LEU A 209 1.82 -23.51 3.25
C LEU A 209 2.12 -23.11 4.70
N PRO A 210 3.09 -23.78 5.36
CA PRO A 210 3.51 -23.41 6.70
C PRO A 210 4.02 -21.97 6.72
N ARG A 211 3.60 -21.17 7.70
CA ARG A 211 4.03 -19.77 7.83
C ARG A 211 5.41 -19.67 8.48
N VAL A 212 6.20 -18.73 8.06
CA VAL A 212 7.51 -18.42 8.69
C VAL A 212 7.32 -18.04 10.17
N LEU A 213 6.28 -17.26 10.48
CA LEU A 213 6.00 -16.89 11.87
C LEU A 213 5.67 -18.09 12.77
N ASP A 214 4.95 -19.09 12.25
CA ASP A 214 4.62 -20.27 13.04
C ASP A 214 5.88 -21.06 13.37
N TYR A 215 6.83 -21.12 12.43
CA TYR A 215 8.14 -21.72 12.66
C TYR A 215 8.95 -20.96 13.73
N LEU A 216 8.97 -19.62 13.68
CA LEU A 216 9.66 -18.79 14.67
C LEU A 216 8.98 -18.88 16.05
N ARG A 217 7.65 -18.92 16.10
CA ARG A 217 6.89 -19.12 17.35
C ARG A 217 7.17 -20.49 17.98
N ALA A 218 7.22 -21.54 17.16
CA ALA A 218 7.52 -22.87 17.64
C ALA A 218 8.91 -22.99 18.28
N GLN A 219 9.86 -22.11 17.89
CA GLN A 219 11.18 -22.01 18.49
C GLN A 219 11.24 -21.08 19.71
N GLY A 220 10.15 -20.42 20.07
CA GLY A 220 10.12 -19.46 21.18
C GLY A 220 10.91 -18.17 20.93
N LEU A 221 11.17 -17.83 19.65
CA LEU A 221 11.97 -16.66 19.26
C LEU A 221 11.14 -15.38 19.15
N LEU A 222 9.82 -15.51 19.06
CA LEU A 222 8.90 -14.37 18.99
C LEU A 222 8.36 -14.03 20.36
N ALA A 223 8.30 -12.74 20.65
CA ALA A 223 7.57 -12.24 21.78
C ALA A 223 6.09 -12.63 21.69
N TYR A 224 5.51 -13.00 22.85
CA TYR A 224 4.09 -13.31 22.92
C TYR A 224 3.27 -12.02 22.79
N VAL A 225 2.33 -12.03 21.87
CA VAL A 225 1.34 -10.96 21.73
C VAL A 225 -0.01 -11.56 22.14
N GLU A 226 -0.66 -10.95 23.13
CA GLU A 226 -1.99 -11.35 23.54
C GLU A 226 -2.99 -11.08 22.41
N ALA A 227 -3.83 -12.06 22.09
CA ALA A 227 -4.85 -11.88 21.07
C ALA A 227 -5.93 -10.92 21.57
N ASP A 228 -6.23 -9.91 20.79
CA ASP A 228 -7.37 -9.02 21.02
C ASP A 228 -8.54 -9.47 20.16
N ASP A 229 -9.52 -10.09 20.78
CA ASP A 229 -10.75 -10.58 20.13
C ASP A 229 -11.84 -9.49 20.04
N ALA A 230 -11.55 -8.26 20.47
CA ALA A 230 -12.49 -7.16 20.36
C ALA A 230 -12.80 -6.83 18.90
N PRO A 231 -14.08 -6.54 18.54
CA PRO A 231 -14.41 -6.12 17.19
C PRO A 231 -13.62 -4.86 16.81
N PRO A 232 -12.90 -4.86 15.67
CA PRO A 232 -12.09 -3.71 15.28
C PRO A 232 -12.97 -2.50 14.97
N VAL A 233 -12.56 -1.33 15.44
CA VAL A 233 -13.19 -0.05 15.07
C VAL A 233 -12.96 0.20 13.59
N ASP A 234 -13.97 0.67 12.87
CA ASP A 234 -13.88 1.01 11.45
C ASP A 234 -13.29 2.42 11.27
N ALA A 235 -12.03 2.48 10.83
CA ALA A 235 -11.32 3.73 10.58
C ALA A 235 -11.93 4.61 9.47
N THR A 236 -12.94 4.10 8.75
CA THR A 236 -13.62 4.86 7.69
C THR A 236 -14.88 5.59 8.18
N MET A 237 -15.31 5.34 9.42
CA MET A 237 -16.57 5.83 9.97
C MET A 237 -16.40 6.92 11.01
N ALA A 238 -15.20 7.07 11.58
CA ALA A 238 -14.92 8.08 12.61
C ALA A 238 -13.57 8.76 12.33
N PRO A 239 -13.41 10.01 12.75
CA PRO A 239 -12.10 10.67 12.71
C PRO A 239 -11.12 9.97 13.66
N LEU A 240 -9.82 10.07 13.36
CA LEU A 240 -8.79 9.54 14.24
C LEU A 240 -8.78 10.29 15.58
N SER A 241 -8.67 9.54 16.67
CA SER A 241 -8.53 10.07 18.03
C SER A 241 -7.37 9.35 18.70
N PHE A 242 -6.28 10.05 18.89
CA PHE A 242 -5.02 9.50 19.40
C PHE A 242 -4.99 9.33 20.93
N PRO A 243 -4.35 8.26 21.43
CA PRO A 243 -3.79 7.14 20.71
C PRO A 243 -4.87 6.24 20.09
N VAL A 244 -4.62 5.70 18.89
CA VAL A 244 -5.57 4.81 18.23
C VAL A 244 -5.18 3.33 18.46
N PRO A 245 -6.16 2.40 18.49
CA PRO A 245 -5.87 0.97 18.55
C PRO A 245 -5.05 0.51 17.34
N ARG A 246 -4.23 -0.53 17.49
CA ARG A 246 -3.42 -1.10 16.39
C ARG A 246 -4.26 -1.45 15.16
N SER A 247 -5.48 -1.98 15.36
CA SER A 247 -6.40 -2.25 14.25
C SER A 247 -6.74 -1.01 13.41
N VAL A 248 -6.86 0.16 14.03
CA VAL A 248 -7.10 1.43 13.34
C VAL A 248 -5.83 1.92 12.64
N ARG A 249 -4.65 1.78 13.26
CA ARG A 249 -3.35 2.06 12.62
C ARG A 249 -3.19 1.27 11.33
N LEU A 250 -3.38 -0.05 11.39
CA LEU A 250 -3.28 -0.95 10.25
C LEU A 250 -4.29 -0.59 9.13
N GLN A 251 -5.55 -0.31 9.48
CA GLN A 251 -6.55 0.13 8.49
C GLN A 251 -6.16 1.46 7.85
N THR A 252 -5.65 2.42 8.63
CA THR A 252 -5.25 3.74 8.11
C THR A 252 -4.05 3.63 7.19
N LEU A 253 -3.04 2.83 7.54
CA LEU A 253 -1.89 2.55 6.68
C LEU A 253 -2.31 1.82 5.39
N ALA A 254 -3.16 0.80 5.48
CA ALA A 254 -3.64 0.05 4.32
C ALA A 254 -4.38 0.93 3.30
N ARG A 255 -5.20 1.88 3.78
CA ARG A 255 -5.93 2.85 2.95
C ARG A 255 -5.15 4.12 2.63
N GLY A 256 -3.97 4.30 3.21
CA GLY A 256 -3.09 5.42 2.94
C GLY A 256 -2.66 5.50 1.47
N MET A 257 -2.29 6.68 1.02
CA MET A 257 -1.71 6.89 -0.31
C MET A 257 -0.43 6.05 -0.43
N THR A 258 -0.35 5.23 -1.46
CA THR A 258 0.75 4.27 -1.65
C THR A 258 2.11 4.93 -1.56
N GLN A 259 2.30 6.03 -2.28
CA GLN A 259 3.56 6.78 -2.31
C GLN A 259 3.93 7.40 -0.96
N ALA A 260 2.94 7.83 -0.17
CA ALA A 260 3.19 8.37 1.17
C ALA A 260 3.61 7.27 2.15
N VAL A 261 2.92 6.13 2.14
CA VAL A 261 3.28 4.97 2.97
C VAL A 261 4.68 4.48 2.62
N GLU A 262 5.00 4.34 1.33
CA GLU A 262 6.33 3.94 0.86
C GLU A 262 7.42 4.95 1.25
N ALA A 263 7.16 6.25 1.11
CA ALA A 263 8.12 7.30 1.46
C ALA A 263 8.40 7.33 2.98
N LEU A 264 7.37 7.18 3.81
CA LEU A 264 7.55 7.13 5.27
C LEU A 264 8.23 5.83 5.71
N GLY A 265 7.89 4.68 5.14
CA GLY A 265 8.58 3.41 5.36
C GLY A 265 10.06 3.49 4.95
N TYR A 266 10.35 4.10 3.80
CA TYR A 266 11.72 4.37 3.36
C TYR A 266 12.47 5.29 4.35
N ALA A 267 11.81 6.35 4.84
CA ALA A 267 12.41 7.27 5.80
C ALA A 267 12.76 6.55 7.12
N ALA A 268 11.89 5.65 7.61
CA ALA A 268 12.14 4.85 8.80
C ALA A 268 13.40 3.96 8.66
N ILE A 269 13.54 3.28 7.52
CA ILE A 269 14.68 2.40 7.25
C ILE A 269 15.96 3.23 7.01
N ARG A 270 15.86 4.39 6.39
CA ARG A 270 16.99 5.14 5.83
C ARG A 270 17.62 6.14 6.78
N GLY A 271 17.06 6.41 7.95
CA GLY A 271 17.74 7.28 8.91
C GLY A 271 16.89 8.08 9.89
N PHE A 272 15.57 7.91 9.89
CA PHE A 272 14.71 8.53 10.91
C PHE A 272 14.20 7.54 11.96
N GLY A 273 14.83 6.38 12.05
CA GLY A 273 14.54 5.35 13.04
C GLY A 273 15.61 4.26 13.02
N PRO A 274 15.70 3.44 14.06
CA PRO A 274 16.68 2.34 14.19
C PRO A 274 16.24 1.08 13.42
N ALA A 275 15.10 1.11 12.74
CA ALA A 275 14.47 -0.07 12.14
C ALA A 275 15.29 -0.63 10.97
N HIS A 276 15.70 -1.90 11.10
CA HIS A 276 16.33 -2.68 10.04
C HIS A 276 15.57 -4.00 9.86
N PRO A 277 14.50 -3.99 9.04
CA PRO A 277 13.67 -5.17 8.86
C PRO A 277 14.33 -6.22 7.98
N THR A 278 14.00 -7.47 8.26
CA THR A 278 14.11 -8.57 7.30
C THR A 278 12.71 -9.02 6.95
N VAL A 279 12.37 -9.08 5.66
CA VAL A 279 11.09 -9.65 5.24
C VAL A 279 11.08 -11.14 5.57
N GLY A 280 10.35 -11.49 6.62
CA GLY A 280 10.18 -12.87 7.04
C GLY A 280 9.39 -13.66 6.02
N GLU A 281 8.25 -13.13 5.61
CA GLU A 281 7.42 -13.69 4.56
C GLU A 281 6.60 -12.60 3.87
N LEU A 282 6.57 -12.65 2.53
CA LEU A 282 5.65 -11.92 1.69
C LEU A 282 4.79 -12.93 0.94
N ARG A 283 3.46 -12.76 1.01
CA ARG A 283 2.50 -13.60 0.30
C ARG A 283 1.50 -12.74 -0.43
N SER A 284 1.31 -13.00 -1.72
CA SER A 284 0.23 -12.43 -2.52
C SER A 284 -0.68 -13.53 -3.01
N GLY A 285 -1.98 -13.31 -2.91
CA GLY A 285 -2.96 -14.34 -3.29
C GLY A 285 -4.39 -13.86 -3.12
N ARG A 286 -5.29 -14.81 -3.00
CA ARG A 286 -6.71 -14.52 -2.78
C ARG A 286 -7.18 -15.13 -1.47
N VAL A 287 -7.93 -14.35 -0.69
CA VAL A 287 -8.55 -14.77 0.55
C VAL A 287 -10.06 -14.81 0.42
N ALA A 288 -10.69 -15.80 1.04
CA ALA A 288 -12.14 -15.93 1.05
C ALA A 288 -12.76 -14.88 1.99
N VAL A 289 -13.86 -14.28 1.57
CA VAL A 289 -14.65 -13.34 2.37
C VAL A 289 -16.03 -13.94 2.60
N ALA A 290 -16.44 -14.01 3.85
CA ALA A 290 -17.73 -14.49 4.27
C ALA A 290 -18.37 -13.52 5.27
N VAL A 291 -19.70 -13.53 5.34
CA VAL A 291 -20.51 -12.83 6.34
C VAL A 291 -21.35 -13.84 7.11
N ASP A 292 -21.98 -13.40 8.18
CA ASP A 292 -23.01 -14.20 8.84
C ASP A 292 -24.20 -14.40 7.89
N HIS A 293 -24.81 -15.59 7.93
CA HIS A 293 -25.88 -15.93 7.02
C HIS A 293 -27.07 -14.96 7.19
N PRO A 294 -27.50 -14.25 6.12
CA PRO A 294 -28.48 -13.18 6.24
C PRO A 294 -29.89 -13.63 6.65
N LEU A 295 -30.21 -14.94 6.51
CA LEU A 295 -31.52 -15.50 6.81
C LEU A 295 -31.54 -16.36 8.08
N GLU A 296 -30.38 -16.74 8.60
CA GLU A 296 -30.23 -17.61 9.78
C GLU A 296 -29.33 -16.95 10.81
N ALA A 297 -29.92 -16.29 11.79
CA ALA A 297 -29.18 -15.65 12.86
C ALA A 297 -28.68 -16.67 13.88
N GLY A 298 -27.38 -16.87 14.02
CA GLY A 298 -26.77 -17.38 15.24
C GLY A 298 -26.01 -18.70 15.20
N GLY A 299 -25.66 -19.26 14.05
CA GLY A 299 -24.83 -20.47 13.97
C GLY A 299 -23.40 -20.17 13.53
N GLU A 300 -22.39 -20.64 14.31
CA GLU A 300 -20.96 -20.58 13.88
C GLU A 300 -20.72 -21.33 12.56
N GLN A 301 -21.63 -22.21 12.16
CA GLN A 301 -21.50 -23.07 10.98
C GLN A 301 -22.05 -22.45 9.69
N ASP A 302 -22.79 -21.34 9.77
CA ASP A 302 -23.52 -20.78 8.62
C ASP A 302 -22.87 -19.51 8.09
N ALA A 303 -21.60 -19.62 7.69
CA ALA A 303 -20.92 -18.55 6.97
C ALA A 303 -21.45 -18.47 5.51
N TYR A 304 -21.96 -17.31 5.13
CA TYR A 304 -22.33 -17.06 3.74
C TYR A 304 -21.11 -16.52 2.97
N TYR A 305 -20.60 -17.32 2.04
CA TYR A 305 -19.44 -16.97 1.23
C TYR A 305 -19.81 -15.92 0.16
N LEU A 306 -19.16 -14.76 0.20
CA LEU A 306 -19.38 -13.67 -0.75
C LEU A 306 -18.47 -13.75 -1.98
N GLY A 307 -17.32 -14.40 -1.85
CA GLY A 307 -16.30 -14.43 -2.88
C GLY A 307 -14.91 -14.35 -2.30
N SER A 308 -13.92 -14.12 -3.16
CA SER A 308 -12.54 -13.94 -2.73
C SER A 308 -11.99 -12.63 -3.24
N VAL A 309 -11.12 -12.00 -2.44
CA VAL A 309 -10.44 -10.75 -2.78
C VAL A 309 -8.93 -10.96 -2.88
N PRO A 310 -8.24 -10.29 -3.83
CA PRO A 310 -6.79 -10.32 -3.89
C PRO A 310 -6.21 -9.48 -2.75
N VAL A 311 -5.18 -10.01 -2.10
CA VAL A 311 -4.45 -9.30 -1.03
C VAL A 311 -2.97 -9.62 -1.13
N THR A 312 -2.17 -8.70 -0.59
CA THR A 312 -0.74 -8.91 -0.32
C THR A 312 -0.50 -8.72 1.16
N GLU A 313 0.11 -9.73 1.78
CA GLU A 313 0.46 -9.78 3.19
C GLU A 313 1.98 -9.85 3.35
N VAL A 314 2.51 -9.07 4.29
CA VAL A 314 3.93 -9.06 4.64
C VAL A 314 4.09 -9.14 6.15
N GLU A 315 4.99 -10.01 6.56
CA GLU A 315 5.47 -10.13 7.93
C GLU A 315 6.96 -9.82 7.93
N SER A 316 7.33 -8.66 8.49
CA SER A 316 8.73 -8.25 8.63
C SER A 316 9.22 -8.53 10.04
N VAL A 317 10.44 -9.05 10.14
CA VAL A 317 11.08 -9.41 11.40
C VAL A 317 12.09 -8.34 11.78
N PHE A 318 12.07 -7.93 13.04
CA PHE A 318 12.97 -6.95 13.64
C PHE A 318 13.67 -7.57 14.84
N GLU A 319 14.89 -7.14 15.10
CA GLU A 319 15.56 -7.42 16.37
C GLU A 319 14.96 -6.53 17.46
N SER A 320 14.57 -7.12 18.57
CA SER A 320 14.08 -6.41 19.74
C SER A 320 15.11 -6.63 20.88
N GLU A 321 15.77 -5.57 21.29
CA GLU A 321 16.53 -5.58 22.53
C GLU A 321 15.54 -5.67 23.68
N GLY A 322 15.62 -6.73 24.49
CA GLY A 322 14.78 -6.86 25.68
C GLY A 322 15.02 -5.64 26.60
N GLU A 323 13.96 -4.91 26.90
CA GLU A 323 14.03 -3.73 27.77
C GLU A 323 14.67 -4.12 29.11
N SER A 324 15.85 -3.62 29.35
CA SER A 324 16.41 -3.46 30.67
C SER A 324 15.76 -2.22 31.30
N ASP A 325 14.85 -2.47 32.22
CA ASP A 325 14.33 -1.61 33.28
C ASP A 325 14.65 -0.11 33.15
N ALA A 326 13.76 0.65 32.52
CA ALA A 326 13.75 2.12 32.62
C ALA A 326 12.31 2.67 32.53
N GLY A 327 11.68 2.85 33.68
CA GLY A 327 10.81 3.99 33.99
C GLY A 327 9.43 4.07 33.35
N ASP A 328 8.45 3.65 34.14
CA ASP A 328 7.10 4.23 34.31
C ASP A 328 6.47 4.94 33.09
N GLY A 329 5.73 4.19 32.29
CA GLY A 329 4.87 4.69 31.23
C GLY A 329 4.18 3.51 30.54
N ALA A 330 2.86 3.39 30.72
CA ALA A 330 2.03 2.28 30.29
C ALA A 330 2.20 1.92 28.82
N ALA A 331 3.17 1.07 28.53
CA ALA A 331 3.28 0.32 27.30
C ALA A 331 2.95 -1.13 27.64
N THR A 332 2.17 -1.77 26.81
CA THR A 332 1.79 -3.19 26.92
C THR A 332 3.08 -4.00 26.81
N ALA A 333 3.69 -4.27 27.95
CA ALA A 333 5.00 -4.91 28.06
C ALA A 333 4.93 -6.34 27.52
N THR A 334 5.67 -6.59 26.47
CA THR A 334 5.96 -7.93 25.97
C THR A 334 6.97 -8.57 26.93
N ARG A 335 6.48 -9.37 27.87
CA ARG A 335 7.35 -10.11 28.81
C ARG A 335 8.02 -11.27 28.09
N SER A 336 9.32 -11.18 27.87
CA SER A 336 10.17 -12.35 27.69
C SER A 336 10.69 -12.79 29.05
N ASP A 337 10.37 -14.01 29.46
CA ASP A 337 10.91 -14.63 30.70
C ASP A 337 12.41 -14.96 30.55
N GLY A 338 13.24 -13.97 30.57
CA GLY A 338 14.71 -14.14 30.55
C GLY A 338 15.34 -13.09 29.62
N GLY A 339 16.05 -12.14 30.17
CA GLY A 339 16.73 -11.03 29.48
C GLY A 339 17.61 -11.47 28.30
N GLY A 340 17.00 -11.75 27.17
CA GLY A 340 17.63 -12.16 25.91
C GLY A 340 17.03 -11.41 24.73
N LEU A 341 17.77 -11.34 23.63
CA LEU A 341 17.31 -10.87 22.33
C LEU A 341 16.03 -11.62 21.91
N SER A 342 14.99 -10.91 21.57
CA SER A 342 13.77 -11.45 21.02
C SER A 342 13.52 -10.85 19.62
N LEU A 343 12.62 -11.45 18.86
CA LEU A 343 12.21 -10.92 17.57
C LEU A 343 10.85 -10.25 17.71
N ALA A 344 10.71 -9.07 17.14
CA ALA A 344 9.44 -8.38 16.97
C ALA A 344 8.95 -8.50 15.52
N ILE A 345 7.64 -8.36 15.32
CA ILE A 345 7.02 -8.49 14.02
C ILE A 345 6.26 -7.22 13.65
N GLY A 346 6.58 -6.68 12.49
CA GLY A 346 5.75 -5.70 11.82
C GLY A 346 4.86 -6.37 10.77
N TYR A 347 3.62 -5.91 10.65
CA TYR A 347 2.59 -6.51 9.80
C TYR A 347 2.08 -5.54 8.74
N GLY A 348 1.94 -6.01 7.51
CA GLY A 348 1.33 -5.30 6.42
C GLY A 348 0.32 -6.16 5.67
N LEU A 349 -0.88 -5.64 5.46
CA LEU A 349 -1.92 -6.27 4.64
C LEU A 349 -2.63 -5.21 3.81
N VAL A 350 -2.59 -5.38 2.48
CA VAL A 350 -3.19 -4.46 1.53
C VAL A 350 -4.00 -5.21 0.47
N PHE A 351 -4.97 -4.54 -0.14
CA PHE A 351 -5.65 -5.06 -1.32
C PHE A 351 -4.69 -5.16 -2.51
N GLY A 352 -4.90 -6.21 -3.32
CA GLY A 352 -4.22 -6.38 -4.59
C GLY A 352 -2.73 -6.69 -4.48
N ARG A 353 -1.99 -6.33 -5.54
CA ARG A 353 -0.57 -6.66 -5.75
C ARG A 353 0.37 -5.54 -5.34
N ALA A 354 0.15 -4.90 -4.22
CA ALA A 354 0.95 -3.76 -3.75
C ALA A 354 2.05 -4.21 -2.77
N GLU A 355 3.05 -4.98 -3.25
CA GLU A 355 4.11 -5.57 -2.43
C GLU A 355 4.93 -4.52 -1.68
N THR A 356 5.40 -3.49 -2.37
CA THR A 356 6.21 -2.41 -1.77
C THR A 356 5.44 -1.66 -0.69
N LYS A 357 4.16 -1.39 -0.92
CA LYS A 357 3.29 -0.78 0.09
C LYS A 357 3.12 -1.68 1.31
N ALA A 358 2.91 -2.99 1.11
CA ALA A 358 2.75 -3.93 2.20
C ALA A 358 4.03 -4.06 3.04
N ILE A 359 5.21 -4.05 2.40
CA ILE A 359 6.50 -4.00 3.09
C ILE A 359 6.64 -2.70 3.88
N ALA A 360 6.39 -1.55 3.27
CA ALA A 360 6.47 -0.25 3.94
C ALA A 360 5.50 -0.16 5.12
N MET A 361 4.28 -0.69 4.94
CA MET A 361 3.27 -0.78 6.00
C MET A 361 3.77 -1.63 7.18
N SER A 362 4.41 -2.78 6.92
CA SER A 362 4.95 -3.64 7.99
C SER A 362 6.07 -2.95 8.78
N VAL A 363 6.86 -2.12 8.12
CA VAL A 363 7.89 -1.29 8.78
C VAL A 363 7.23 -0.24 9.68
N LEU A 364 6.24 0.48 9.14
CA LEU A 364 5.54 1.53 9.90
C LEU A 364 4.72 0.95 11.06
N ASP A 365 4.10 -0.23 10.90
CA ASP A 365 3.40 -0.89 12.00
C ASP A 365 4.35 -1.15 13.19
N HIS A 366 5.57 -1.65 12.92
CA HIS A 366 6.58 -1.83 13.95
C HIS A 366 7.03 -0.50 14.57
N CYS A 367 7.31 0.52 13.75
CA CYS A 367 7.71 1.85 14.22
C CYS A 367 6.66 2.49 15.13
N LEU A 368 5.39 2.40 14.75
CA LEU A 368 4.28 2.95 15.52
C LEU A 368 4.00 2.17 16.81
N GLU A 369 4.34 0.87 16.86
CA GLU A 369 4.27 0.09 18.09
C GLU A 369 5.39 0.47 19.06
N HIS A 370 6.60 0.76 18.55
CA HIS A 370 7.72 1.24 19.35
C HIS A 370 7.46 2.64 19.91
N GLY A 371 6.95 3.57 19.10
CA GLY A 371 6.38 4.85 19.52
C GLY A 371 7.36 5.89 20.07
N ASP A 372 8.64 5.87 19.68
CA ASP A 372 9.61 6.87 20.08
C ASP A 372 9.41 8.20 19.33
N LYS A 373 8.69 9.12 19.93
CA LYS A 373 8.35 10.44 19.34
C LYS A 373 9.56 11.32 18.96
N ARG A 374 10.79 10.91 19.27
CA ARG A 374 12.00 11.58 18.75
C ARG A 374 12.16 11.36 17.24
N PHE A 375 11.53 10.30 16.71
CA PHE A 375 11.54 9.97 15.30
C PHE A 375 10.14 10.23 14.68
N PRO A 376 10.02 11.09 13.65
CA PRO A 376 8.73 11.38 13.02
C PRO A 376 8.01 10.14 12.49
N THR A 377 8.73 9.10 12.08
CA THR A 377 8.19 7.83 11.57
C THR A 377 7.64 6.91 12.67
N GLU A 378 7.86 7.25 13.93
CA GLU A 378 7.36 6.56 15.12
C GLU A 378 6.29 7.40 15.86
N ASP A 379 6.04 8.63 15.40
CA ASP A 379 4.95 9.46 15.89
C ASP A 379 3.66 9.10 15.16
N GLU A 380 2.73 8.52 15.90
CA GLU A 380 1.46 8.02 15.38
C GLU A 380 0.63 9.13 14.69
N GLU A 381 0.53 10.30 15.34
CA GLU A 381 -0.22 11.43 14.81
C GLU A 381 0.40 11.94 13.51
N PHE A 382 1.74 12.07 13.49
CA PHE A 382 2.46 12.48 12.30
C PHE A 382 2.23 11.50 11.14
N VAL A 383 2.48 10.21 11.35
CA VAL A 383 2.39 9.21 10.28
C VAL A 383 0.94 9.10 9.76
N LEU A 384 -0.04 8.93 10.64
CA LEU A 384 -1.40 8.63 10.23
C LEU A 384 -2.12 9.82 9.57
N TYR A 385 -1.74 11.06 9.90
CA TYR A 385 -2.25 12.23 9.16
C TYR A 385 -1.57 12.41 7.80
N HIS A 386 -0.31 12.01 7.64
CA HIS A 386 0.40 12.25 6.37
C HIS A 386 0.22 11.15 5.32
N VAL A 387 -0.37 10.01 5.69
CA VAL A 387 -0.66 8.95 4.71
C VAL A 387 -2.00 9.14 3.99
N ASP A 388 -2.90 10.02 4.41
CA ASP A 388 -4.16 10.27 3.70
C ASP A 388 -3.95 11.22 2.51
N GLY A 389 -3.83 10.65 1.31
CA GLY A 389 -3.60 11.40 0.08
C GLY A 389 -4.77 12.29 -0.32
N VAL A 390 -6.02 11.91 -0.01
CA VAL A 390 -7.20 12.73 -0.33
C VAL A 390 -7.22 13.98 0.54
N GLU A 391 -6.94 13.83 1.83
CA GLU A 391 -6.86 14.97 2.74
C GLU A 391 -5.69 15.89 2.37
N ALA A 392 -4.50 15.32 2.14
CA ALA A 392 -3.32 16.08 1.74
C ALA A 392 -3.53 16.84 0.42
N THR A 393 -4.04 16.18 -0.61
CA THR A 393 -4.33 16.80 -1.91
C THR A 393 -5.39 17.88 -1.78
N GLY A 394 -6.46 17.62 -1.02
CA GLY A 394 -7.52 18.60 -0.78
C GLY A 394 -7.02 19.81 -0.01
N PHE A 395 -6.19 19.60 1.02
CA PHE A 395 -5.64 20.69 1.82
C PHE A 395 -4.67 21.57 1.01
N ILE A 396 -3.79 20.98 0.22
CA ILE A 396 -2.87 21.75 -0.64
C ILE A 396 -3.65 22.44 -1.77
N SER A 397 -4.59 21.73 -2.39
CA SER A 397 -5.37 22.27 -3.51
C SER A 397 -6.26 23.46 -3.13
N HIS A 398 -6.75 23.52 -1.88
CA HIS A 398 -7.58 24.67 -1.47
C HIS A 398 -6.81 25.99 -1.50
N LEU A 399 -5.47 25.97 -1.44
CA LEU A 399 -4.64 27.17 -1.54
C LEU A 399 -4.76 27.88 -2.89
N LYS A 400 -5.26 27.19 -3.92
CA LYS A 400 -5.61 27.80 -5.22
C LYS A 400 -6.89 28.64 -5.16
N LEU A 401 -7.72 28.43 -4.15
CA LEU A 401 -8.97 29.16 -4.01
C LEU A 401 -8.72 30.60 -3.57
N PRO A 402 -9.65 31.54 -3.88
CA PRO A 402 -9.47 32.94 -3.55
C PRO A 402 -9.30 33.19 -2.05
N HIS A 403 -8.17 33.74 -1.65
CA HIS A 403 -7.85 34.17 -0.28
C HIS A 403 -7.66 35.69 -0.21
N TYR A 404 -8.41 36.44 -1.01
CA TYR A 404 -8.22 37.89 -1.17
C TYR A 404 -8.26 38.66 0.15
N VAL A 405 -9.21 38.37 1.02
CA VAL A 405 -9.38 39.10 2.28
C VAL A 405 -8.16 38.90 3.18
N THR A 406 -7.71 37.66 3.35
CA THR A 406 -6.54 37.34 4.15
C THR A 406 -5.27 37.95 3.56
N PHE A 407 -5.11 37.90 2.25
CA PHE A 407 -3.94 38.44 1.57
C PHE A 407 -3.92 39.98 1.68
N GLN A 408 -5.04 40.66 1.47
CA GLN A 408 -5.13 42.12 1.61
C GLN A 408 -4.82 42.58 3.03
N SER A 409 -5.26 41.83 4.06
CA SER A 409 -4.90 42.13 5.44
C SER A 409 -3.39 42.04 5.66
N LYS A 410 -2.76 40.94 5.20
CA LYS A 410 -1.30 40.77 5.28
C LYS A 410 -0.55 41.84 4.51
N LEU A 411 -1.03 42.19 3.33
CA LEU A 411 -0.43 43.24 2.49
C LEU A 411 -0.49 44.62 3.15
N SER A 412 -1.61 44.94 3.80
CA SER A 412 -1.78 46.17 4.57
C SER A 412 -0.83 46.23 5.76
N SER A 413 -0.69 45.14 6.52
CA SER A 413 0.29 45.08 7.61
C SER A 413 1.72 45.27 7.14
N VAL A 414 2.13 44.60 6.06
CA VAL A 414 3.50 44.75 5.50
C VAL A 414 3.74 46.18 5.02
N ARG A 415 2.76 46.81 4.39
CA ARG A 415 2.87 48.20 3.96
C ARG A 415 3.00 49.17 5.14
N GLY A 416 2.13 49.02 6.17
CA GLY A 416 2.20 49.80 7.39
C GLY A 416 3.57 49.72 8.08
N THR A 417 4.09 48.54 8.29
CA THR A 417 5.43 48.33 8.87
C THR A 417 6.53 48.97 8.02
N ARG A 418 6.41 48.90 6.69
CA ARG A 418 7.40 49.51 5.78
C ARG A 418 7.35 51.02 5.82
N ASP A 419 6.18 51.60 5.89
CA ASP A 419 5.98 53.07 5.97
C ASP A 419 6.54 53.57 7.31
N GLU A 420 6.27 52.91 8.42
CA GLU A 420 6.84 53.23 9.74
C GLU A 420 8.39 53.20 9.73
N HIS A 421 9.00 52.22 9.07
CA HIS A 421 10.46 52.13 8.96
C HIS A 421 11.05 53.23 8.01
N SER A 422 10.31 53.65 7.01
CA SER A 422 10.73 54.71 6.11
C SER A 422 10.68 56.09 6.77
N GLU A 423 9.74 56.32 7.66
CA GLU A 423 9.63 57.54 8.47
C GLU A 423 10.71 57.64 9.56
N CYS A 424 11.19 56.47 10.07
CA CYS A 424 12.20 56.40 11.14
C CYS A 424 13.67 56.57 10.63
N GLY A 425 13.90 56.75 9.33
CA GLY A 425 15.17 57.17 8.77
C GLY A 425 16.32 56.15 8.73
N GLU A 426 16.11 54.93 9.14
CA GLU A 426 17.11 53.85 9.06
C GLU A 426 16.84 52.99 7.81
N ARG A 427 17.46 53.33 6.71
CA ARG A 427 17.58 52.41 5.58
C ARG A 427 18.57 51.35 5.92
N ASP A 428 18.10 50.14 6.27
CA ASP A 428 18.95 48.93 6.35
C ASP A 428 19.48 48.65 4.92
N PRO A 429 20.83 48.73 4.70
CA PRO A 429 21.41 48.50 3.37
C PRO A 429 21.24 47.06 2.85
N ARG A 430 20.65 46.16 3.64
CA ARG A 430 20.40 44.73 3.26
C ARG A 430 19.11 44.52 2.49
N VAL A 431 18.22 45.49 2.39
CA VAL A 431 16.91 45.36 1.71
C VAL A 431 16.98 45.66 0.21
N THR A 432 18.16 45.95 -0.33
CA THR A 432 18.34 46.10 -1.79
C THR A 432 18.68 44.75 -2.44
N LEU A 433 17.95 43.71 -2.14
CA LEU A 433 17.80 42.59 -3.05
C LEU A 433 16.68 42.95 -4.04
N ALA A 434 17.10 43.85 -5.01
CA ALA A 434 16.30 44.15 -6.18
C ALA A 434 15.76 42.82 -6.77
N VAL A 435 14.48 42.83 -7.05
CA VAL A 435 13.90 41.96 -8.07
C VAL A 435 14.76 42.12 -9.31
N ARG A 436 15.69 41.21 -9.54
CA ARG A 436 16.45 41.13 -10.79
C ARG A 436 15.45 40.75 -11.84
N ASP A 437 15.21 41.70 -12.73
CA ASP A 437 14.54 41.49 -14.00
C ASP A 437 15.30 40.35 -14.73
N PRO A 438 14.68 39.21 -15.07
CA PRO A 438 15.37 38.09 -15.72
C PRO A 438 15.91 38.43 -17.12
N GLN A 439 15.68 39.65 -17.63
CA GLN A 439 16.04 40.01 -18.99
C GLN A 439 17.27 40.92 -19.13
N SER A 440 17.93 41.35 -18.06
CA SER A 440 19.09 42.23 -18.17
C SER A 440 20.27 41.62 -17.41
N THR A 441 21.05 40.86 -18.07
CA THR A 441 22.52 40.76 -18.07
C THR A 441 22.95 39.48 -18.79
N ARG A 442 23.12 39.56 -20.10
CA ARG A 442 24.14 38.74 -20.75
C ARG A 442 25.41 39.56 -20.77
N ASP A 443 26.36 39.17 -19.96
CA ASP A 443 27.71 39.67 -19.98
C ASP A 443 28.41 39.10 -21.22
N PRO A 444 29.06 39.90 -22.12
CA PRO A 444 29.64 39.40 -23.35
C PRO A 444 30.92 38.57 -23.21
N HIS A 445 31.36 38.31 -22.00
CA HIS A 445 32.66 37.64 -21.76
C HIS A 445 32.64 36.22 -21.22
N ASP A 446 31.46 35.60 -21.01
CA ASP A 446 31.39 34.23 -20.55
C ASP A 446 31.12 33.29 -21.75
N GLN A 447 32.13 33.01 -22.52
CA GLN A 447 32.17 31.84 -23.40
C GLN A 447 32.73 30.64 -22.59
N PRO A 448 31.98 29.56 -22.44
CA PRO A 448 32.56 28.34 -21.89
C PRO A 448 33.57 27.74 -22.86
N ALA A 449 34.76 27.47 -22.41
CA ALA A 449 35.78 26.73 -23.14
C ALA A 449 35.22 25.34 -23.53
N GLU A 450 35.02 25.14 -24.84
CA GLU A 450 34.66 23.84 -25.40
C GLU A 450 35.77 22.82 -25.06
N SER A 451 35.44 21.81 -24.28
CA SER A 451 36.29 20.67 -24.03
C SER A 451 36.41 19.82 -25.32
N LYS A 452 37.62 19.35 -25.59
CA LYS A 452 38.00 18.62 -26.81
C LYS A 452 37.26 17.29 -26.99
N GLU A 453 36.51 16.83 -25.97
CA GLU A 453 35.74 15.57 -25.99
C GLU A 453 34.38 15.67 -26.70
N ALA A 454 33.86 16.87 -26.94
CA ALA A 454 32.57 17.04 -27.64
C ALA A 454 32.68 17.03 -29.17
N ARG A 455 33.90 17.00 -29.75
CA ARG A 455 34.11 16.96 -31.20
C ARG A 455 34.21 15.56 -31.81
N ASP A 456 34.49 14.55 -30.96
CA ASP A 456 34.66 13.17 -31.47
C ASP A 456 33.36 12.35 -31.45
N ALA A 457 32.27 12.86 -30.84
CA ALA A 457 30.98 12.19 -30.81
C ALA A 457 30.02 12.54 -31.96
N ALA A 458 30.39 13.44 -32.85
CA ALA A 458 29.58 13.84 -34.01
C ALA A 458 30.07 13.26 -35.36
N ALA A 459 31.01 12.29 -35.34
CA ALA A 459 31.59 11.64 -36.52
C ALA A 459 31.57 10.11 -36.48
N LEU A 460 30.51 9.52 -35.88
CA LEU A 460 30.20 8.10 -36.04
C LEU A 460 28.71 7.91 -36.31
#